data_51cd17ae00f945967b67114c8452444f
#
_entry.id   51cd17ae00f945967b67114c8452444f
#
_cell.length_a   1.000
_cell.length_b   1.000
_cell.length_c   1.000
_cell.angle_alpha   90.00
_cell.angle_beta   90.00
_cell.angle_gamma   90.00
#
_symmetry.space_group_name_H-M   'P 1'
#
loop_
_entity.id
_entity.type
_entity.pdbx_description
1 polymer ?
#
loop_
_entity_poly.entity_id
_entity_poly.type
_entity_poly.pdbx_seq_one_letter_code
_entity_poly.pdbx_strand_id
1 'polypeptide(L)'
;DVIGVQTPGNKGYFAQWIQRPGRRLEVLQNWLGAPADAPSTIVVGETALAGRKVFVYAGNMGVAQGMGILLDLAERMRSRSDVGFLFVGRGSDAQRLRDDARARGLDNVVFRDEIHPDEIPNLYTQCHIGLVALDPRHRTHNIPGKFLTYMQSGLPVLASVNAGNDLVGLIEQERVGRAVTDASAESLARAAVELVDAVSSDDGFAKRCKALSARLFSAETAVRQIVSALA
;
A
#
# COMPACT_ATOMS: atom_id res chain seq x y z
N ASP A 1 14.47 28.66 -9.05
CA ASP A 1 13.75 27.43 -9.46
C ASP A 1 13.67 26.45 -8.29
N VAL A 2 12.51 25.79 -8.16
CA VAL A 2 12.29 24.75 -7.15
C VAL A 2 11.88 23.44 -7.85
N ILE A 3 12.47 22.33 -7.43
CA ILE A 3 12.01 20.98 -7.81
C ILE A 3 11.49 20.28 -6.56
N GLY A 4 10.27 19.75 -6.63
CA GLY A 4 9.73 18.82 -5.65
C GLY A 4 10.00 17.37 -6.06
N VAL A 5 10.55 16.55 -5.16
CA VAL A 5 10.72 15.11 -5.33
C VAL A 5 9.86 14.37 -4.31
N GLN A 6 9.39 13.17 -4.68
CA GLN A 6 8.42 12.45 -3.85
C GLN A 6 8.97 11.98 -2.49
N THR A 7 10.28 11.68 -2.43
CA THR A 7 10.88 11.10 -1.23
C THR A 7 12.30 11.61 -1.02
N PRO A 8 12.86 11.53 0.21
CA PRO A 8 14.25 11.90 0.47
C PRO A 8 15.25 11.15 -0.41
N GLY A 9 15.05 9.85 -0.68
CA GLY A 9 15.93 9.03 -1.53
C GLY A 9 16.01 9.52 -2.97
N ASN A 10 14.97 10.20 -3.47
CA ASN A 10 14.98 10.79 -4.80
C ASN A 10 15.90 12.01 -4.93
N LYS A 11 16.29 12.66 -3.82
CA LYS A 11 17.15 13.85 -3.88
C LYS A 11 18.49 13.58 -4.55
N GLY A 12 19.03 12.37 -4.38
CA GLY A 12 20.32 11.97 -4.98
C GLY A 12 20.37 12.11 -6.49
N TYR A 13 19.24 11.89 -7.18
CA TYR A 13 19.16 12.02 -8.65
C TYR A 13 19.37 13.47 -9.15
N PHE A 14 19.16 14.45 -8.27
CA PHE A 14 19.25 15.88 -8.59
C PHE A 14 20.48 16.55 -7.99
N ALA A 15 21.44 15.80 -7.45
CA ALA A 15 22.60 16.36 -6.75
C ALA A 15 23.42 17.35 -7.60
N GLN A 16 23.56 17.09 -8.91
CA GLN A 16 24.26 18.01 -9.82
C GLN A 16 23.42 19.24 -10.18
N TRP A 17 22.09 19.06 -10.26
CA TRP A 17 21.21 20.16 -10.63
C TRP A 17 21.16 21.26 -9.56
N ILE A 18 21.17 20.90 -8.27
CA ILE A 18 21.10 21.85 -7.14
C ILE A 18 22.39 22.67 -6.94
N GLN A 19 23.50 22.30 -7.60
CA GLN A 19 24.76 23.06 -7.51
C GLN A 19 24.70 24.44 -8.17
N ARG A 20 23.69 24.72 -8.97
CA ARG A 20 23.49 26.01 -9.62
C ARG A 20 22.81 27.01 -8.67
N PRO A 21 23.29 28.27 -8.60
CA PRO A 21 22.69 29.29 -7.73
C PRO A 21 21.19 29.48 -7.96
N GLY A 22 20.43 29.73 -6.91
CA GLY A 22 19.00 29.99 -6.98
C GLY A 22 18.13 28.75 -7.22
N ARG A 23 18.69 27.53 -7.12
CA ARG A 23 17.95 26.27 -7.22
C ARG A 23 17.75 25.62 -5.86
N ARG A 24 16.54 25.15 -5.62
CA ARG A 24 16.16 24.44 -4.38
C ARG A 24 15.55 23.09 -4.73
N LEU A 25 15.83 22.08 -3.90
CA LEU A 25 15.29 20.73 -4.01
C LEU A 25 14.55 20.40 -2.71
N GLU A 26 13.24 20.16 -2.82
CA GLU A 26 12.39 19.86 -1.68
C GLU A 26 11.77 18.47 -1.81
N VAL A 27 11.38 17.88 -0.68
CA VAL A 27 10.53 16.68 -0.70
C VAL A 27 9.09 17.16 -0.72
N LEU A 28 8.42 16.93 -1.84
CA LEU A 28 7.00 17.16 -2.01
C LEU A 28 6.33 15.80 -2.26
N GLN A 29 5.69 15.26 -1.23
CA GLN A 29 5.00 13.99 -1.31
C GLN A 29 3.86 14.05 -2.34
N ASN A 30 3.50 12.90 -2.92
CA ASN A 30 2.22 12.79 -3.61
C ASN A 30 1.09 13.05 -2.61
N TRP A 31 -0.04 13.54 -3.11
CA TRP A 31 -1.18 13.88 -2.27
C TRP A 31 -2.48 13.34 -2.82
N LEU A 32 -3.48 13.30 -1.97
CA LEU A 32 -4.85 12.95 -2.29
C LEU A 32 -5.78 14.12 -1.95
N GLY A 33 -6.86 14.23 -2.71
CA GLY A 33 -8.01 15.04 -2.36
C GLY A 33 -8.82 14.44 -1.19
N ALA A 34 -9.96 15.05 -0.90
CA ALA A 34 -10.91 14.45 0.04
C ALA A 34 -11.34 13.06 -0.45
N PRO A 35 -11.51 12.07 0.45
CA PRO A 35 -11.97 10.74 0.05
C PRO A 35 -13.39 10.83 -0.50
N ALA A 36 -13.67 10.07 -1.54
CA ALA A 36 -15.03 9.86 -2.02
C ALA A 36 -15.81 8.97 -1.03
N ASP A 37 -17.13 9.05 -1.09
CA ASP A 37 -18.05 8.28 -0.22
C ASP A 37 -19.07 7.50 -1.05
N ALA A 38 -18.63 6.88 -2.15
CA ALA A 38 -19.49 6.00 -2.94
C ALA A 38 -19.57 4.61 -2.30
N PRO A 39 -20.77 4.02 -2.18
CA PRO A 39 -20.91 2.65 -1.68
C PRO A 39 -20.10 1.66 -2.53
N SER A 40 -19.41 0.73 -1.88
CA SER A 40 -18.69 -0.31 -2.60
C SER A 40 -19.65 -1.35 -3.18
N THR A 41 -19.48 -1.67 -4.46
CA THR A 41 -20.16 -2.79 -5.14
C THR A 41 -19.66 -4.15 -4.67
N ILE A 42 -18.50 -4.20 -4.00
CA ILE A 42 -17.97 -5.41 -3.38
C ILE A 42 -18.35 -5.42 -1.90
N VAL A 43 -19.17 -6.39 -1.51
CA VAL A 43 -19.54 -6.66 -0.11
C VAL A 43 -18.70 -7.85 0.36
N VAL A 44 -17.68 -7.60 1.19
CA VAL A 44 -16.74 -8.64 1.64
C VAL A 44 -17.45 -9.74 2.43
N GLY A 45 -18.46 -9.38 3.24
CA GLY A 45 -19.28 -10.32 3.99
C GLY A 45 -20.10 -11.30 3.15
N GLU A 46 -20.26 -11.05 1.84
CA GLU A 46 -20.93 -11.93 0.89
C GLU A 46 -19.96 -12.78 0.06
N THR A 47 -18.68 -12.73 0.39
CA THR A 47 -17.65 -13.53 -0.26
C THR A 47 -17.21 -14.70 0.62
N ALA A 48 -16.35 -15.58 0.08
CA ALA A 48 -15.69 -16.64 0.84
C ALA A 48 -14.80 -16.11 2.00
N LEU A 49 -14.63 -14.78 2.09
CA LEU A 49 -13.83 -14.13 3.14
C LEU A 49 -14.68 -13.59 4.31
N ALA A 50 -15.98 -13.88 4.33
CA ALA A 50 -16.87 -13.47 5.42
C ALA A 50 -16.32 -13.89 6.79
N GLY A 51 -16.25 -12.94 7.73
CA GLY A 51 -15.78 -13.17 9.10
C GLY A 51 -14.26 -13.30 9.27
N ARG A 52 -13.48 -13.21 8.18
CA ARG A 52 -12.02 -13.30 8.22
C ARG A 52 -11.37 -11.91 8.40
N LYS A 53 -10.13 -11.89 8.90
CA LYS A 53 -9.24 -10.72 8.81
C LYS A 53 -8.74 -10.60 7.36
N VAL A 54 -9.21 -9.59 6.65
CA VAL A 54 -9.00 -9.45 5.21
C VAL A 54 -7.81 -8.56 4.90
N PHE A 55 -6.84 -9.13 4.22
CA PHE A 55 -5.79 -8.39 3.51
C PHE A 55 -6.31 -7.97 2.14
N VAL A 56 -6.18 -6.70 1.79
CA VAL A 56 -6.69 -6.18 0.52
C VAL A 56 -5.59 -5.57 -0.34
N TYR A 57 -5.62 -5.91 -1.62
CA TYR A 57 -4.89 -5.22 -2.67
C TYR A 57 -5.90 -4.68 -3.68
N ALA A 58 -5.95 -3.37 -3.88
CA ALA A 58 -6.76 -2.78 -4.93
C ALA A 58 -5.90 -1.95 -5.89
N GLY A 59 -6.02 -2.20 -7.18
CA GLY A 59 -5.32 -1.48 -8.23
C GLY A 59 -4.71 -2.34 -9.33
N ASN A 60 -3.71 -1.80 -10.04
CA ASN A 60 -3.06 -2.48 -11.16
C ASN A 60 -2.30 -3.73 -10.71
N MET A 61 -2.57 -4.86 -11.39
CA MET A 61 -1.90 -6.16 -11.21
C MET A 61 -0.96 -6.40 -12.40
N GLY A 62 0.10 -5.61 -12.48
CA GLY A 62 1.10 -5.72 -13.54
C GLY A 62 2.42 -6.33 -13.05
N VAL A 63 3.34 -6.54 -14.00
CA VAL A 63 4.66 -7.13 -13.73
C VAL A 63 5.44 -6.34 -12.67
N ALA A 64 5.35 -5.01 -12.71
CA ALA A 64 6.07 -4.12 -11.80
C ALA A 64 5.67 -4.28 -10.32
N GLN A 65 4.49 -4.83 -10.06
CA GLN A 65 4.02 -5.08 -8.70
C GLN A 65 4.54 -6.39 -8.10
N GLY A 66 5.02 -7.32 -8.93
CA GLY A 66 5.61 -8.58 -8.45
C GLY A 66 4.66 -9.38 -7.55
N MET A 67 3.36 -9.39 -7.86
CA MET A 67 2.31 -9.91 -6.96
C MET A 67 2.38 -11.41 -6.66
N GLY A 68 3.25 -12.17 -7.32
CA GLY A 68 3.44 -13.60 -7.01
C GLY A 68 3.74 -13.85 -5.54
N ILE A 69 4.53 -12.98 -4.91
CA ILE A 69 4.85 -13.08 -3.47
C ILE A 69 3.61 -12.99 -2.56
N LEU A 70 2.55 -12.31 -3.01
CA LEU A 70 1.30 -12.22 -2.25
C LEU A 70 0.49 -13.53 -2.34
N LEU A 71 0.61 -14.29 -3.43
CA LEU A 71 0.05 -15.65 -3.53
C LEU A 71 0.86 -16.63 -2.68
N ASP A 72 2.19 -16.50 -2.68
CA ASP A 72 3.07 -17.30 -1.81
C ASP A 72 2.75 -17.03 -0.32
N LEU A 73 2.47 -15.78 0.04
CA LEU A 73 1.98 -15.41 1.37
C LEU A 73 0.63 -16.08 1.66
N ALA A 74 -0.34 -15.99 0.75
CA ALA A 74 -1.66 -16.58 0.94
C ALA A 74 -1.58 -18.11 1.12
N GLU A 75 -0.71 -18.78 0.38
CA GLU A 75 -0.47 -20.22 0.50
C GLU A 75 0.10 -20.58 1.88
N ARG A 76 1.09 -19.84 2.38
CA ARG A 76 1.67 -20.03 3.71
C ARG A 76 0.68 -19.77 4.85
N MET A 77 -0.30 -18.89 4.62
CA MET A 77 -1.34 -18.57 5.59
C MET A 77 -2.61 -19.44 5.46
N ARG A 78 -2.60 -20.47 4.60
CA ARG A 78 -3.78 -21.33 4.38
C ARG A 78 -4.32 -22.00 5.66
N SER A 79 -3.44 -22.35 6.59
CA SER A 79 -3.85 -22.94 7.88
C SER A 79 -4.57 -21.96 8.83
N ARG A 80 -4.48 -20.64 8.56
CA ARG A 80 -5.16 -19.58 9.31
C ARG A 80 -6.54 -19.34 8.70
N SER A 81 -7.54 -20.10 9.17
CA SER A 81 -8.92 -19.97 8.69
C SER A 81 -9.54 -18.61 8.97
N ASP A 82 -8.97 -17.86 9.91
CA ASP A 82 -9.37 -16.51 10.29
C ASP A 82 -8.80 -15.41 9.38
N VAL A 83 -7.99 -15.76 8.37
CA VAL A 83 -7.34 -14.82 7.43
C VAL A 83 -7.78 -15.06 6.00
N GLY A 84 -7.92 -13.99 5.22
CA GLY A 84 -8.21 -14.05 3.80
C GLY A 84 -7.61 -12.90 2.99
N PHE A 85 -7.53 -13.07 1.68
CA PHE A 85 -6.89 -12.15 0.75
C PHE A 85 -7.84 -11.74 -0.35
N LEU A 86 -8.07 -10.44 -0.49
CA LEU A 86 -8.92 -9.86 -1.53
C LEU A 86 -8.07 -9.08 -2.53
N PHE A 87 -8.07 -9.50 -3.78
CA PHE A 87 -7.41 -8.82 -4.88
C PHE A 87 -8.45 -8.20 -5.80
N VAL A 88 -8.43 -6.87 -5.91
CA VAL A 88 -9.38 -6.09 -6.72
C VAL A 88 -8.61 -5.32 -7.78
N GLY A 89 -8.99 -5.47 -9.04
CA GLY A 89 -8.39 -4.69 -10.11
C GLY A 89 -8.14 -5.47 -11.39
N ARG A 90 -7.38 -4.84 -12.27
CA ARG A 90 -6.95 -5.36 -13.57
C ARG A 90 -5.45 -5.21 -13.77
N GLY A 91 -4.93 -5.74 -14.85
CA GLY A 91 -3.52 -5.60 -15.23
C GLY A 91 -3.03 -6.75 -16.07
N SER A 92 -1.82 -6.63 -16.61
CA SER A 92 -1.23 -7.65 -17.49
C SER A 92 -1.08 -9.02 -16.83
N ASP A 93 -0.88 -9.05 -15.50
CA ASP A 93 -0.69 -10.28 -14.73
C ASP A 93 -1.97 -10.80 -14.07
N ALA A 94 -3.08 -10.07 -14.14
CA ALA A 94 -4.30 -10.41 -13.39
C ALA A 94 -4.81 -11.83 -13.70
N GLN A 95 -4.86 -12.21 -14.98
CA GLN A 95 -5.32 -13.54 -15.37
C GLN A 95 -4.34 -14.63 -14.89
N ARG A 96 -3.05 -14.42 -15.08
CA ARG A 96 -2.01 -15.36 -14.62
C ARG A 96 -2.08 -15.59 -13.11
N LEU A 97 -2.30 -14.53 -12.32
CA LEU A 97 -2.44 -14.62 -10.86
C LEU A 97 -3.71 -15.39 -10.45
N ARG A 98 -4.84 -15.19 -11.15
CA ARG A 98 -6.08 -15.94 -10.92
C ARG A 98 -5.89 -17.44 -11.20
N ASP A 99 -5.22 -17.77 -12.30
CA ASP A 99 -4.98 -19.16 -12.71
C ASP A 99 -3.98 -19.84 -11.77
N ASP A 100 -2.94 -19.14 -11.32
CA ASP A 100 -1.98 -19.63 -10.34
C ASP A 100 -2.66 -19.90 -8.98
N ALA A 101 -3.47 -18.96 -8.48
CA ALA A 101 -4.22 -19.17 -7.24
C ALA A 101 -5.16 -20.37 -7.32
N ARG A 102 -5.83 -20.57 -8.47
CA ARG A 102 -6.71 -21.72 -8.72
C ARG A 102 -5.90 -23.03 -8.76
N ALA A 103 -4.77 -23.05 -9.48
CA ALA A 103 -3.91 -24.22 -9.60
C ALA A 103 -3.34 -24.67 -8.24
N ARG A 104 -3.03 -23.72 -7.35
CA ARG A 104 -2.59 -23.98 -5.96
C ARG A 104 -3.76 -24.30 -5.01
N GLY A 105 -5.02 -24.18 -5.47
CA GLY A 105 -6.22 -24.40 -4.64
C GLY A 105 -6.32 -23.45 -3.47
N LEU A 106 -6.01 -22.14 -3.65
CA LEU A 106 -6.05 -21.14 -2.59
C LEU A 106 -7.50 -20.71 -2.32
N ASP A 107 -8.14 -21.34 -1.36
CA ASP A 107 -9.52 -21.07 -0.93
C ASP A 107 -9.65 -19.83 -0.01
N ASN A 108 -8.52 -19.32 0.47
CA ASN A 108 -8.41 -18.09 1.23
C ASN A 108 -8.17 -16.84 0.35
N VAL A 109 -8.23 -16.96 -0.97
CA VAL A 109 -8.01 -15.88 -1.94
C VAL A 109 -9.25 -15.62 -2.77
N VAL A 110 -9.66 -14.37 -2.84
CA VAL A 110 -10.75 -13.91 -3.72
C VAL A 110 -10.23 -12.83 -4.66
N PHE A 111 -10.51 -13.01 -5.96
CA PHE A 111 -10.27 -11.99 -6.97
C PHE A 111 -11.57 -11.32 -7.38
N ARG A 112 -11.53 -10.00 -7.57
CA ARG A 112 -12.61 -9.21 -8.17
C ARG A 112 -12.03 -8.32 -9.27
N ASP A 113 -12.86 -7.94 -10.20
CA ASP A 113 -12.50 -6.96 -11.21
C ASP A 113 -12.39 -5.57 -10.59
N GLU A 114 -11.84 -4.62 -11.34
CA GLU A 114 -11.73 -3.25 -10.85
C GLU A 114 -13.12 -2.65 -10.59
N ILE A 115 -13.17 -1.82 -9.58
CA ILE A 115 -14.34 -1.00 -9.24
C ILE A 115 -14.00 0.47 -9.43
N HIS A 116 -15.03 1.33 -9.42
CA HIS A 116 -14.78 2.76 -9.55
C HIS A 116 -13.87 3.26 -8.40
N PRO A 117 -12.91 4.16 -8.66
CA PRO A 117 -12.03 4.68 -7.61
C PRO A 117 -12.75 5.25 -6.38
N ASP A 118 -13.91 5.85 -6.58
CA ASP A 118 -14.71 6.43 -5.49
C ASP A 118 -15.29 5.39 -4.53
N GLU A 119 -15.38 4.12 -4.94
CA GLU A 119 -15.83 3.00 -4.11
C GLU A 119 -14.73 2.45 -3.21
N ILE A 120 -13.46 2.73 -3.53
CA ILE A 120 -12.30 2.15 -2.85
C ILE A 120 -12.26 2.49 -1.34
N PRO A 121 -12.55 3.73 -0.89
CA PRO A 121 -12.57 4.02 0.53
C PRO A 121 -13.57 3.14 1.29
N ASN A 122 -14.78 2.94 0.75
CA ASN A 122 -15.80 2.10 1.37
C ASN A 122 -15.48 0.59 1.30
N LEU A 123 -14.77 0.12 0.26
CA LEU A 123 -14.23 -1.23 0.26
C LEU A 123 -13.22 -1.42 1.41
N TYR A 124 -12.34 -0.44 1.64
CA TYR A 124 -11.31 -0.54 2.67
C TYR A 124 -11.87 -0.56 4.10
N THR A 125 -13.04 0.03 4.34
CA THR A 125 -13.71 -0.08 5.66
C THR A 125 -14.12 -1.51 6.01
N GLN A 126 -14.25 -2.39 5.02
CA GLN A 126 -14.58 -3.81 5.19
C GLN A 126 -13.33 -4.69 5.31
N CYS A 127 -12.14 -4.11 5.21
CA CYS A 127 -10.85 -4.81 5.21
C CYS A 127 -10.02 -4.43 6.46
N HIS A 128 -8.93 -5.15 6.68
CA HIS A 128 -8.15 -5.01 7.92
C HIS A 128 -6.71 -4.59 7.68
N ILE A 129 -6.12 -4.99 6.55
CA ILE A 129 -4.71 -4.73 6.22
C ILE A 129 -4.59 -4.48 4.71
N GLY A 130 -3.98 -3.36 4.33
CA GLY A 130 -3.63 -3.05 2.95
C GLY A 130 -2.34 -3.75 2.52
N LEU A 131 -2.28 -4.24 1.28
CA LEU A 131 -1.10 -4.89 0.71
C LEU A 131 -0.37 -3.97 -0.25
N VAL A 132 0.94 -3.88 -0.09
CA VAL A 132 1.85 -3.25 -1.06
C VAL A 132 2.88 -4.28 -1.49
N ALA A 133 3.01 -4.50 -2.80
CA ALA A 133 4.08 -5.30 -3.37
C ALA A 133 4.73 -4.54 -4.52
N LEU A 134 6.05 -4.63 -4.59
CA LEU A 134 6.88 -4.16 -5.71
C LEU A 134 7.83 -5.29 -6.11
N ASP A 135 7.99 -5.46 -7.42
CA ASP A 135 8.97 -6.41 -7.96
C ASP A 135 10.37 -6.05 -7.41
N PRO A 136 11.13 -7.00 -6.85
CA PRO A 136 12.44 -6.73 -6.24
C PRO A 136 13.48 -6.16 -7.23
N ARG A 137 13.24 -6.30 -8.54
CA ARG A 137 14.07 -5.68 -9.58
C ARG A 137 13.87 -4.18 -9.69
N HIS A 138 12.75 -3.66 -9.18
CA HIS A 138 12.54 -2.22 -9.09
C HIS A 138 13.47 -1.61 -8.04
N ARG A 139 14.29 -0.64 -8.48
CA ARG A 139 15.14 0.16 -7.60
C ARG A 139 14.57 1.57 -7.50
N THR A 140 13.46 1.70 -6.82
CA THR A 140 12.78 2.98 -6.63
C THR A 140 12.68 3.35 -5.17
N HIS A 141 12.69 4.64 -4.89
CA HIS A 141 12.40 5.20 -3.56
C HIS A 141 10.94 5.66 -3.43
N ASN A 142 10.20 5.64 -4.54
CA ASN A 142 8.84 6.18 -4.58
C ASN A 142 7.89 5.41 -3.67
N ILE A 143 7.02 6.15 -3.00
CA ILE A 143 5.92 5.62 -2.21
C ILE A 143 4.78 5.28 -3.18
N PRO A 144 4.30 4.02 -3.25
CA PRO A 144 3.18 3.64 -4.10
C PRO A 144 1.89 4.38 -3.73
N GLY A 145 1.13 4.86 -4.74
CA GLY A 145 -0.09 5.64 -4.52
C GLY A 145 -1.13 4.94 -3.65
N LYS A 146 -1.24 3.60 -3.73
CA LYS A 146 -2.16 2.84 -2.86
C LYS A 146 -1.84 2.96 -1.37
N PHE A 147 -0.57 3.17 -0.99
CA PHE A 147 -0.21 3.43 0.40
C PHE A 147 -0.91 4.70 0.92
N LEU A 148 -0.95 5.75 0.11
CA LEU A 148 -1.61 6.99 0.49
C LEU A 148 -3.11 6.75 0.76
N THR A 149 -3.78 6.00 -0.13
CA THR A 149 -5.20 5.68 0.02
C THR A 149 -5.46 4.81 1.24
N TYR A 150 -4.57 3.84 1.54
CA TYR A 150 -4.66 3.06 2.77
C TYR A 150 -4.55 3.94 4.01
N MET A 151 -3.58 4.86 4.03
CA MET A 151 -3.41 5.79 5.15
C MET A 151 -4.65 6.68 5.33
N GLN A 152 -5.19 7.22 4.24
CA GLN A 152 -6.40 8.04 4.26
C GLN A 152 -7.61 7.27 4.81
N SER A 153 -7.73 5.99 4.47
CA SER A 153 -8.81 5.11 4.94
C SER A 153 -8.58 4.57 6.36
N GLY A 154 -7.40 4.80 6.95
CA GLY A 154 -7.07 4.28 8.27
C GLY A 154 -6.63 2.81 8.28
N LEU A 155 -6.20 2.28 7.13
CA LEU A 155 -5.86 0.87 6.96
C LEU A 155 -4.36 0.66 7.13
N PRO A 156 -3.90 -0.13 8.12
CA PRO A 156 -2.49 -0.48 8.28
C PRO A 156 -2.00 -1.33 7.10
N VAL A 157 -0.68 -1.34 6.87
CA VAL A 157 -0.08 -1.89 5.65
C VAL A 157 0.89 -3.02 5.94
N LEU A 158 0.82 -4.09 5.15
CA LEU A 158 1.89 -5.06 4.95
C LEU A 158 2.55 -4.81 3.59
N ALA A 159 3.84 -4.48 3.60
CA ALA A 159 4.58 -4.14 2.40
C ALA A 159 5.73 -5.13 2.10
N SER A 160 5.84 -5.56 0.84
CA SER A 160 7.03 -6.21 0.28
C SER A 160 7.61 -5.30 -0.79
N VAL A 161 8.74 -4.67 -0.50
CA VAL A 161 9.36 -3.65 -1.35
C VAL A 161 10.88 -3.86 -1.44
N ASN A 162 11.51 -3.21 -2.41
CA ASN A 162 12.97 -3.29 -2.55
C ASN A 162 13.70 -2.66 -1.35
N ALA A 163 14.87 -3.19 -1.05
CA ALA A 163 15.76 -2.62 -0.04
C ALA A 163 16.11 -1.15 -0.38
N GLY A 164 16.10 -0.29 0.64
CA GLY A 164 16.36 1.14 0.48
C GLY A 164 15.15 1.96 -0.02
N ASN A 165 13.97 1.36 -0.14
CA ASN A 165 12.75 2.11 -0.40
C ASN A 165 12.34 2.94 0.83
N ASP A 166 12.08 4.23 0.63
CA ASP A 166 11.74 5.16 1.72
C ASP A 166 10.44 4.79 2.45
N LEU A 167 9.59 3.97 1.83
CA LEU A 167 8.36 3.47 2.44
C LEU A 167 8.64 2.64 3.71
N VAL A 168 9.76 1.89 3.74
CA VAL A 168 10.13 1.04 4.90
C VAL A 168 10.25 1.89 6.15
N GLY A 169 11.13 2.91 6.10
CA GLY A 169 11.34 3.82 7.22
C GLY A 169 10.06 4.55 7.65
N LEU A 170 9.23 4.94 6.69
CA LEU A 170 7.96 5.60 6.97
C LEU A 170 6.99 4.69 7.73
N ILE A 171 6.82 3.44 7.29
CA ILE A 171 5.94 2.46 7.96
C ILE A 171 6.40 2.21 9.41
N GLU A 172 7.71 2.05 9.61
CA GLU A 172 8.28 1.75 10.92
C GLU A 172 8.18 2.93 11.88
N GLN A 173 8.59 4.12 11.45
CA GLN A 173 8.57 5.34 12.26
C GLN A 173 7.16 5.74 12.69
N GLU A 174 6.21 5.63 11.79
CA GLU A 174 4.81 6.00 12.03
C GLU A 174 3.99 4.85 12.67
N ARG A 175 4.55 3.66 12.78
CA ARG A 175 3.89 2.46 13.32
C ARG A 175 2.55 2.17 12.63
N VAL A 176 2.53 2.27 11.30
CA VAL A 176 1.34 2.09 10.47
C VAL A 176 1.31 0.75 9.73
N GLY A 177 2.17 -0.19 10.09
CA GLY A 177 2.23 -1.51 9.47
C GLY A 177 3.52 -2.26 9.68
N ARG A 178 3.82 -3.14 8.72
CA ARG A 178 5.09 -3.90 8.63
C ARG A 178 5.62 -3.85 7.21
N ALA A 179 6.93 -3.86 7.06
CA ALA A 179 7.61 -3.91 5.76
C ALA A 179 8.68 -5.00 5.73
N VAL A 180 8.80 -5.68 4.58
CA VAL A 180 9.79 -6.71 4.32
C VAL A 180 10.55 -6.33 3.04
N THR A 181 11.88 -6.49 3.04
CA THR A 181 12.75 -6.05 1.95
C THR A 181 13.60 -7.17 1.33
N ASP A 182 13.53 -8.38 1.87
CA ASP A 182 14.29 -9.53 1.42
C ASP A 182 13.59 -10.37 0.33
N ALA A 183 12.43 -9.91 -0.14
CA ALA A 183 11.58 -10.62 -1.10
C ALA A 183 11.26 -12.08 -0.68
N SER A 184 11.26 -12.36 0.62
CA SER A 184 11.00 -13.67 1.19
C SER A 184 9.53 -13.82 1.58
N ALA A 185 8.85 -14.83 1.01
CA ALA A 185 7.48 -15.15 1.40
C ALA A 185 7.39 -15.62 2.87
N GLU A 186 8.45 -16.20 3.41
CA GLU A 186 8.52 -16.60 4.81
C GLU A 186 8.58 -15.40 5.75
N SER A 187 9.47 -14.43 5.45
CA SER A 187 9.55 -13.18 6.21
C SER A 187 8.25 -12.39 6.12
N LEU A 188 7.63 -12.38 4.95
CA LEU A 188 6.35 -11.71 4.75
C LEU A 188 5.22 -12.39 5.53
N ALA A 189 5.18 -13.73 5.60
CA ALA A 189 4.19 -14.47 6.37
C ALA A 189 4.35 -14.24 7.88
N ARG A 190 5.58 -14.20 8.39
CA ARG A 190 5.86 -13.85 9.78
C ARG A 190 5.37 -12.44 10.11
N ALA A 191 5.72 -11.46 9.28
CA ALA A 191 5.25 -10.08 9.44
C ALA A 191 3.72 -9.96 9.34
N ALA A 192 3.07 -10.79 8.50
CA ALA A 192 1.61 -10.83 8.39
C ALA A 192 0.95 -11.33 9.69
N VAL A 193 1.48 -12.40 10.29
CA VAL A 193 0.97 -12.93 11.57
C VAL A 193 1.12 -11.87 12.68
N GLU A 194 2.30 -11.28 12.81
CA GLU A 194 2.54 -10.22 13.80
C GLU A 194 1.58 -9.03 13.61
N LEU A 195 1.31 -8.65 12.35
CA LEU A 195 0.44 -7.52 12.05
C LEU A 195 -1.02 -7.85 12.34
N VAL A 196 -1.51 -9.06 12.03
CA VAL A 196 -2.87 -9.52 12.37
C VAL A 196 -3.10 -9.47 13.87
N ASP A 197 -2.13 -9.96 14.66
CA ASP A 197 -2.22 -9.97 16.10
C ASP A 197 -2.17 -8.53 16.66
N ALA A 198 -1.30 -7.68 16.10
CA ALA A 198 -1.21 -6.27 16.49
C ALA A 198 -2.48 -5.48 16.20
N VAL A 199 -3.07 -5.65 15.01
CA VAL A 199 -4.33 -4.98 14.62
C VAL A 199 -5.50 -5.42 15.50
N SER A 200 -5.47 -6.64 16.01
CA SER A 200 -6.51 -7.16 16.91
C SER A 200 -6.40 -6.63 18.34
N SER A 201 -5.23 -6.14 18.75
CA SER A 201 -4.92 -5.69 20.13
C SER A 201 -4.69 -4.19 20.26
N ASP A 202 -4.48 -3.45 19.15
CA ASP A 202 -4.17 -2.01 19.13
C ASP A 202 -5.16 -1.23 18.27
N ASP A 203 -6.13 -0.58 18.90
CA ASP A 203 -7.14 0.28 18.24
C ASP A 203 -6.53 1.58 17.66
N GLY A 204 -5.26 1.86 17.94
CA GLY A 204 -4.59 3.09 17.50
C GLY A 204 -4.16 3.11 16.04
N PHE A 205 -4.16 1.96 15.32
CA PHE A 205 -3.68 1.89 13.94
C PHE A 205 -4.42 2.87 13.01
N ALA A 206 -5.73 2.84 13.02
CA ALA A 206 -6.54 3.71 12.16
C ALA A 206 -6.26 5.20 12.41
N LYS A 207 -6.08 5.59 13.68
CA LYS A 207 -5.74 6.97 14.06
C LYS A 207 -4.37 7.37 13.55
N ARG A 208 -3.34 6.50 13.70
CA ARG A 208 -1.99 6.78 13.19
C ARG A 208 -1.96 6.90 11.68
N CYS A 209 -2.62 5.98 10.96
CA CYS A 209 -2.72 6.03 9.50
C CYS A 209 -3.35 7.35 9.03
N LYS A 210 -4.52 7.72 9.57
CA LYS A 210 -5.20 8.96 9.21
C LYS A 210 -4.39 10.21 9.57
N ALA A 211 -3.71 10.23 10.71
CA ALA A 211 -2.83 11.32 11.11
C ALA A 211 -1.64 11.47 10.15
N LEU A 212 -1.03 10.36 9.72
CA LEU A 212 0.02 10.36 8.71
C LEU A 212 -0.48 10.91 7.38
N SER A 213 -1.65 10.46 6.91
CA SER A 213 -2.27 10.96 5.68
C SER A 213 -2.52 12.46 5.72
N ALA A 214 -3.13 12.96 6.78
CA ALA A 214 -3.41 14.39 6.93
C ALA A 214 -2.12 15.24 6.94
N ARG A 215 -1.07 14.75 7.58
CA ARG A 215 0.19 15.46 7.72
C ARG A 215 1.03 15.48 6.44
N LEU A 216 1.13 14.37 5.72
CA LEU A 216 2.05 14.23 4.59
C LEU A 216 1.37 14.17 3.22
N PHE A 217 0.13 13.69 3.14
CA PHE A 217 -0.50 13.32 1.87
C PHE A 217 -1.78 14.08 1.56
N SER A 218 -2.08 15.14 2.28
CA SER A 218 -3.24 15.98 1.97
C SER A 218 -2.90 17.02 0.90
N ALA A 219 -3.87 17.31 0.03
CA ALA A 219 -3.76 18.38 -0.97
C ALA A 219 -3.48 19.74 -0.32
N GLU A 220 -4.08 20.02 0.85
CA GLU A 220 -3.85 21.25 1.61
C GLU A 220 -2.38 21.39 2.04
N THR A 221 -1.77 20.32 2.54
CA THR A 221 -0.34 20.32 2.91
C THR A 221 0.55 20.55 1.70
N ALA A 222 0.25 19.90 0.57
CA ALA A 222 1.00 20.07 -0.66
C ALA A 222 0.91 21.50 -1.19
N VAL A 223 -0.28 22.09 -1.24
CA VAL A 223 -0.49 23.48 -1.67
C VAL A 223 0.27 24.44 -0.76
N ARG A 224 0.17 24.29 0.56
CA ARG A 224 0.88 25.14 1.53
C ARG A 224 2.40 25.08 1.32
N GLN A 225 2.95 23.91 1.10
CA GLN A 225 4.37 23.72 0.81
C GLN A 225 4.79 24.39 -0.49
N ILE A 226 4.00 24.20 -1.58
CA ILE A 226 4.28 24.80 -2.88
C ILE A 226 4.28 26.33 -2.77
N VAL A 227 3.26 26.91 -2.15
CA VAL A 227 3.18 28.37 -1.96
C VAL A 227 4.37 28.89 -1.17
N SER A 228 4.74 28.23 -0.06
CA SER A 228 5.90 28.62 0.74
C SER A 228 7.22 28.49 0.00
N ALA A 229 7.34 27.55 -0.92
CA ALA A 229 8.55 27.35 -1.72
C ALA A 229 8.72 28.40 -2.81
N LEU A 230 7.64 29.06 -3.24
CA LEU A 230 7.63 30.09 -4.29
C LEU A 230 7.69 31.51 -3.73
N ALA A 231 7.44 31.70 -2.45
CA ALA A 231 7.60 32.96 -1.75
C ALA A 231 9.07 33.26 -1.41
#